data_f374e168a6203c2099f2f40e55494fde
#
_entry.id   f374e168a6203c2099f2f40e55494fde
#
_cell.length_a   1.000
_cell.length_b   1.000
_cell.length_c   1.000
_cell.angle_alpha   90.00
_cell.angle_beta   90.00
_cell.angle_gamma   90.00
#
_symmetry.space_group_name_H-M   'P 1'
#
loop_
_entity.id
_entity.type
_entity.pdbx_description
1 polymer ?
#
loop_
_entity_poly.entity_id
_entity_poly.type
_entity_poly.pdbx_seq_one_letter_code
_entity_poly.pdbx_strand_id
1 'polypeptide(L)'
;MKDAPATTIYLKDYAAPAYVIDSTDLTFDLFEDHADVRSILQFAANPAAAKSDSLVLHGQELELKELVLTGKTGVRVVVEAGQYVIADETLTIPSLSALLGDDTSSFELRCHTRIEPQNNTALEGLYKSKKMFCTQCEAEGFRRITYYLDRPDVMSSFVTTISAEKARYPVLLSNGNKISEGEVAGSEGERHW
;
A
#
# COMPACT_ATOMS: atom_id res chain seq x y z
N MET A 1 -4.26 14.51 -17.15
CA MET A 1 -3.79 13.26 -17.80
C MET A 1 -2.47 13.58 -18.47
N LYS A 2 -1.38 12.98 -18.04
CA LYS A 2 -0.15 13.00 -18.83
C LYS A 2 -0.36 12.01 -19.97
N ASP A 3 -0.40 12.51 -21.20
CA ASP A 3 -0.35 11.69 -22.41
C ASP A 3 1.06 11.07 -22.53
N ALA A 4 1.35 10.09 -21.67
CA ALA A 4 2.49 9.22 -21.93
C ALA A 4 2.17 8.40 -23.19
N PRO A 5 3.08 8.29 -24.17
CA PRO A 5 2.84 7.47 -25.34
C PRO A 5 2.51 6.04 -24.90
N ALA A 6 1.38 5.53 -25.39
CA ALA A 6 0.96 4.16 -25.07
C ALA A 6 2.05 3.17 -25.49
N THR A 7 2.68 2.52 -24.51
CA THR A 7 3.68 1.48 -24.76
C THR A 7 2.95 0.18 -25.05
N THR A 8 3.25 -0.44 -26.18
CA THR A 8 2.66 -1.75 -26.50
C THR A 8 3.23 -2.82 -25.56
N ILE A 9 2.35 -3.49 -24.83
CA ILE A 9 2.69 -4.62 -23.96
C ILE A 9 2.43 -5.92 -24.72
N TYR A 10 3.42 -6.80 -24.78
CA TYR A 10 3.30 -8.07 -25.46
C TYR A 10 3.20 -9.22 -24.45
N LEU A 11 2.30 -10.17 -24.70
CA LEU A 11 2.11 -11.33 -23.83
C LEU A 11 3.41 -12.16 -23.67
N LYS A 12 4.26 -12.20 -24.68
CA LYS A 12 5.56 -12.89 -24.62
C LYS A 12 6.52 -12.30 -23.59
N ASP A 13 6.32 -11.04 -23.19
CA ASP A 13 7.16 -10.31 -22.22
C ASP A 13 6.61 -10.44 -20.79
N TYR A 14 5.50 -11.19 -20.63
CA TYR A 14 4.94 -11.44 -19.31
C TYR A 14 5.92 -12.23 -18.43
N ALA A 15 6.16 -11.71 -17.24
CA ALA A 15 6.90 -12.41 -16.18
C ALA A 15 6.05 -12.42 -14.91
N ALA A 16 5.90 -13.61 -14.33
CA ALA A 16 5.22 -13.76 -13.05
C ALA A 16 5.99 -12.99 -11.96
N PRO A 17 5.31 -12.31 -11.02
CA PRO A 17 5.97 -11.60 -9.93
C PRO A 17 6.70 -12.58 -9.02
N ALA A 18 7.90 -12.22 -8.55
CA ALA A 18 8.72 -13.08 -7.69
C ALA A 18 8.06 -13.36 -6.32
N TYR A 19 7.22 -12.44 -5.88
CA TYR A 19 6.43 -12.55 -4.66
C TYR A 19 4.96 -12.31 -4.95
N VAL A 20 4.09 -12.87 -4.12
CA VAL A 20 2.65 -12.60 -4.06
C VAL A 20 2.28 -12.03 -2.70
N ILE A 21 1.12 -11.42 -2.57
CA ILE A 21 0.61 -10.88 -1.31
C ILE A 21 -0.61 -11.70 -0.90
N ASP A 22 -0.50 -12.45 0.18
CA ASP A 22 -1.57 -13.31 0.68
C ASP A 22 -2.68 -12.48 1.37
N SER A 23 -2.26 -11.51 2.19
CA SER A 23 -3.19 -10.62 2.87
C SER A 23 -2.66 -9.20 2.98
N THR A 24 -3.61 -8.27 2.99
CA THR A 24 -3.39 -6.82 3.08
C THR A 24 -4.29 -6.26 4.16
N ASP A 25 -3.70 -5.72 5.23
CA ASP A 25 -4.40 -4.93 6.23
C ASP A 25 -4.10 -3.45 5.97
N LEU A 26 -5.14 -2.66 5.77
CA LEU A 26 -5.06 -1.23 5.47
C LEU A 26 -5.74 -0.42 6.55
N THR A 27 -5.04 0.57 7.07
CA THR A 27 -5.61 1.59 7.96
C THR A 27 -5.48 2.95 7.32
N PHE A 28 -6.60 3.64 7.14
CA PHE A 28 -6.67 5.02 6.69
C PHE A 28 -7.04 5.94 7.86
N ASP A 29 -6.17 6.87 8.20
CA ASP A 29 -6.47 8.00 9.07
C ASP A 29 -6.68 9.24 8.20
N LEU A 30 -7.95 9.63 8.03
CA LEU A 30 -8.34 10.75 7.15
C LEU A 30 -8.38 12.06 7.92
N PHE A 31 -7.63 13.05 7.44
CA PHE A 31 -7.62 14.44 7.91
C PHE A 31 -7.98 15.39 6.77
N GLU A 32 -8.20 16.67 7.07
CA GLU A 32 -8.59 17.64 6.06
C GLU A 32 -7.47 17.98 5.06
N ASP A 33 -6.24 17.92 5.52
CA ASP A 33 -5.03 18.33 4.81
C ASP A 33 -4.14 17.16 4.36
N HIS A 34 -4.39 15.95 4.86
CA HIS A 34 -3.65 14.74 4.48
C HIS A 34 -4.43 13.47 4.84
N ALA A 35 -3.93 12.35 4.42
CA ALA A 35 -4.28 11.04 4.94
C ALA A 35 -3.02 10.26 5.29
N ASP A 36 -2.97 9.69 6.49
CA ASP A 36 -1.96 8.70 6.86
C ASP A 36 -2.50 7.31 6.50
N VAL A 37 -1.71 6.54 5.75
CA VAL A 37 -2.05 5.18 5.35
C VAL A 37 -1.02 4.22 5.93
N ARG A 38 -1.48 3.24 6.68
CA ARG A 38 -0.64 2.15 7.18
C ARG A 38 -1.09 0.86 6.52
N SER A 39 -0.15 0.17 5.92
CA SER A 39 -0.38 -1.15 5.33
C SER A 39 0.47 -2.21 6.01
N ILE A 40 -0.13 -3.40 6.20
CA ILE A 40 0.56 -4.61 6.62
C ILE A 40 0.32 -5.64 5.52
N LEU A 41 1.39 -6.03 4.84
CA LEU A 41 1.35 -6.90 3.69
C LEU A 41 2.06 -8.21 4.03
N GLN A 42 1.36 -9.34 3.88
CA GLN A 42 1.94 -10.67 4.06
C GLN A 42 2.43 -11.20 2.72
N PHE A 43 3.73 -11.30 2.56
CA PHE A 43 4.38 -11.76 1.33
C PHE A 43 4.71 -13.25 1.39
N ALA A 44 4.53 -13.91 0.26
CA ALA A 44 5.05 -15.26 0.00
C ALA A 44 5.81 -15.29 -1.33
N ALA A 45 6.88 -16.08 -1.39
CA ALA A 45 7.59 -16.32 -2.64
C ALA A 45 6.68 -17.03 -3.62
N ASN A 46 6.63 -16.54 -4.87
CA ASN A 46 5.81 -17.14 -5.91
C ASN A 46 6.49 -18.38 -6.49
N PRO A 47 5.91 -19.58 -6.33
CA PRO A 47 6.52 -20.81 -6.84
C PRO A 47 6.55 -20.88 -8.38
N ALA A 48 5.75 -20.07 -9.06
CA ALA A 48 5.70 -20.00 -10.52
C ALA A 48 6.72 -19.03 -11.12
N ALA A 49 7.46 -18.29 -10.29
CA ALA A 49 8.43 -17.31 -10.73
C ALA A 49 9.88 -17.72 -10.40
N ALA A 50 10.83 -17.07 -11.04
CA ALA A 50 12.22 -17.17 -10.65
C ALA A 50 12.42 -16.57 -9.25
N LYS A 51 13.27 -17.19 -8.41
CA LYS A 51 13.63 -16.63 -7.11
C LYS A 51 14.27 -15.27 -7.27
N SER A 52 13.90 -14.35 -6.41
CA SER A 52 14.46 -13.00 -6.32
C SER A 52 14.82 -12.69 -4.87
N ASP A 53 15.95 -12.04 -4.67
CA ASP A 53 16.31 -11.45 -3.39
C ASP A 53 15.88 -9.96 -3.32
N SER A 54 15.38 -9.42 -4.44
CA SER A 54 14.91 -8.04 -4.53
C SER A 54 13.38 -7.98 -4.48
N LEU A 55 12.85 -7.03 -3.71
CA LEU A 55 11.44 -6.67 -3.70
C LEU A 55 11.26 -5.33 -4.40
N VAL A 56 10.43 -5.30 -5.43
CA VAL A 56 10.04 -4.08 -6.15
C VAL A 56 8.55 -3.85 -5.97
N LEU A 57 8.19 -2.70 -5.41
CA LEU A 57 6.83 -2.26 -5.19
C LEU A 57 6.54 -1.02 -6.02
N HIS A 58 5.32 -0.92 -6.56
CA HIS A 58 4.84 0.29 -7.22
C HIS A 58 4.41 1.31 -6.17
N GLY A 59 4.70 2.58 -6.41
CA GLY A 59 4.30 3.69 -5.55
C GLY A 59 4.40 5.01 -6.29
N GLN A 60 3.37 5.85 -6.23
CA GLN A 60 3.29 7.09 -6.97
C GLN A 60 2.76 8.22 -6.09
N GLU A 61 3.51 9.32 -6.03
CA GLU A 61 3.16 10.51 -5.24
C GLU A 61 2.93 10.19 -3.74
N LEU A 62 3.75 9.30 -3.18
CA LEU A 62 3.71 8.88 -1.78
C LEU A 62 4.83 9.53 -0.98
N GLU A 63 4.54 10.03 0.21
CA GLU A 63 5.56 10.35 1.20
C GLU A 63 5.75 9.14 2.12
N LEU A 64 6.89 8.46 2.01
CA LEU A 64 7.23 7.34 2.88
C LEU A 64 7.63 7.85 4.27
N LYS A 65 6.94 7.39 5.31
CA LYS A 65 7.21 7.72 6.71
C LYS A 65 7.97 6.62 7.44
N GLU A 66 7.60 5.37 7.19
CA GLU A 66 8.21 4.21 7.84
C GLU A 66 8.11 2.98 6.93
N LEU A 67 9.13 2.15 6.99
CA LEU A 67 9.16 0.85 6.32
C LEU A 67 9.78 -0.17 7.27
N VAL A 68 9.04 -1.25 7.56
CA VAL A 68 9.48 -2.29 8.49
C VAL A 68 9.28 -3.66 7.87
N LEU A 69 10.31 -4.47 7.88
CA LEU A 69 10.24 -5.89 7.51
C LEU A 69 10.23 -6.77 8.76
N THR A 70 9.44 -7.83 8.72
CA THR A 70 9.48 -8.89 9.72
C THR A 70 9.63 -10.24 9.02
N GLY A 71 10.76 -10.90 9.23
CA GLY A 71 11.04 -12.19 8.64
C GLY A 71 10.26 -13.32 9.33
N LYS A 72 10.23 -14.49 8.70
CA LYS A 72 9.57 -15.71 9.20
C LYS A 72 10.03 -16.15 10.59
N THR A 73 11.29 -15.85 10.95
CA THR A 73 11.86 -16.15 12.27
C THR A 73 11.48 -15.13 13.35
N GLY A 74 10.69 -14.10 12.99
CA GLY A 74 10.33 -13.00 13.88
C GLY A 74 11.37 -11.87 13.95
N VAL A 75 12.45 -11.95 13.18
CA VAL A 75 13.42 -10.84 13.05
C VAL A 75 12.69 -9.64 12.44
N ARG A 76 12.69 -8.53 13.18
CA ARG A 76 12.09 -7.28 12.79
C ARG A 76 13.16 -6.24 12.49
N VAL A 77 13.10 -5.62 11.31
CA VAL A 77 14.08 -4.63 10.83
C VAL A 77 13.34 -3.39 10.34
N VAL A 78 13.70 -2.22 10.88
CA VAL A 78 13.34 -0.94 10.27
C VAL A 78 14.26 -0.74 9.06
N VAL A 79 13.67 -0.54 7.89
CA VAL A 79 14.43 -0.38 6.65
C VAL A 79 14.83 1.08 6.51
N GLU A 80 16.11 1.37 6.68
CA GLU A 80 16.65 2.71 6.71
C GLU A 80 16.98 3.24 5.30
N ALA A 81 17.13 4.56 5.19
CA ALA A 81 17.61 5.20 3.96
C ALA A 81 18.95 4.59 3.52
N GLY A 82 19.05 4.20 2.23
CA GLY A 82 20.19 3.48 1.66
C GLY A 82 20.01 1.95 1.59
N GLN A 83 19.02 1.39 2.29
CA GLN A 83 18.64 -0.03 2.16
C GLN A 83 17.48 -0.22 1.16
N TYR A 84 16.90 0.86 0.69
CA TYR A 84 15.91 0.89 -0.40
C TYR A 84 16.21 2.05 -1.35
N VAL A 85 15.65 1.98 -2.54
CA VAL A 85 15.70 3.04 -3.56
C VAL A 85 14.28 3.36 -4.00
N ILE A 86 13.94 4.64 -4.03
CA ILE A 86 12.70 5.13 -4.64
C ILE A 86 13.08 5.83 -5.95
N ALA A 87 12.64 5.29 -7.06
CA ALA A 87 12.87 5.84 -8.41
C ALA A 87 11.80 5.33 -9.37
N ASP A 88 11.46 6.11 -10.38
CA ASP A 88 10.56 5.71 -11.47
C ASP A 88 9.24 5.08 -11.00
N GLU A 89 8.62 5.71 -9.99
CA GLU A 89 7.34 5.25 -9.40
C GLU A 89 7.43 3.85 -8.77
N THR A 90 8.62 3.47 -8.31
CA THR A 90 8.85 2.22 -7.57
C THR A 90 9.65 2.44 -6.29
N LEU A 91 9.44 1.57 -5.31
CA LEU A 91 10.30 1.36 -4.16
C LEU A 91 10.97 -0.01 -4.33
N THR A 92 12.28 -0.04 -4.34
CA THR A 92 13.06 -1.27 -4.48
C THR A 92 13.89 -1.53 -3.23
N ILE A 93 13.71 -2.70 -2.61
CA ILE A 93 14.62 -3.24 -1.60
C ILE A 93 15.52 -4.25 -2.33
N PRO A 94 16.82 -3.94 -2.55
CA PRO A 94 17.66 -4.72 -3.46
C PRO A 94 18.08 -6.09 -2.90
N SER A 95 18.12 -6.25 -1.57
CA SER A 95 18.49 -7.50 -0.92
C SER A 95 17.68 -7.72 0.35
N LEU A 96 16.68 -8.59 0.26
CA LEU A 96 15.89 -9.02 1.42
C LEU A 96 16.70 -9.91 2.35
N SER A 97 17.59 -10.75 1.80
CA SER A 97 18.45 -11.65 2.59
C SER A 97 19.42 -10.89 3.48
N ALA A 98 19.92 -9.74 3.05
CA ALA A 98 20.76 -8.87 3.87
C ALA A 98 20.01 -8.31 5.11
N LEU A 99 18.69 -8.21 5.05
CA LEU A 99 17.84 -7.66 6.11
C LEU A 99 17.22 -8.76 6.99
N LEU A 100 16.77 -9.85 6.37
CA LEU A 100 15.96 -10.89 7.01
C LEU A 100 16.71 -12.22 7.23
N GLY A 101 17.92 -12.36 6.66
CA GLY A 101 18.63 -13.61 6.56
C GLY A 101 18.22 -14.44 5.33
N ASP A 102 18.73 -15.67 5.22
CA ASP A 102 18.65 -16.48 3.99
C ASP A 102 17.22 -16.93 3.61
N ASP A 103 16.30 -17.05 4.59
CA ASP A 103 14.91 -17.47 4.32
C ASP A 103 14.00 -16.27 4.08
N THR A 104 13.93 -15.85 2.83
CA THR A 104 13.02 -14.81 2.34
C THR A 104 11.76 -15.39 1.69
N SER A 105 11.42 -16.66 1.97
CA SER A 105 10.26 -17.33 1.36
C SER A 105 8.91 -16.77 1.80
N SER A 106 8.85 -16.16 3.00
CA SER A 106 7.69 -15.39 3.48
C SER A 106 8.13 -14.33 4.48
N PHE A 107 7.48 -13.18 4.45
CA PHE A 107 7.76 -12.07 5.35
C PHE A 107 6.57 -11.10 5.39
N GLU A 108 6.54 -10.30 6.43
CA GLU A 108 5.61 -9.18 6.57
C GLU A 108 6.32 -7.87 6.22
N LEU A 109 5.67 -7.03 5.44
CA LEU A 109 6.06 -5.64 5.22
C LEU A 109 5.02 -4.73 5.86
N ARG A 110 5.47 -3.85 6.75
CA ARG A 110 4.68 -2.72 7.23
C ARG A 110 5.17 -1.46 6.57
N CYS A 111 4.25 -0.71 6.00
CA CYS A 111 4.55 0.56 5.36
C CYS A 111 3.62 1.63 5.93
N HIS A 112 4.18 2.78 6.27
CA HIS A 112 3.43 3.98 6.61
C HIS A 112 3.72 5.03 5.53
N THR A 113 2.69 5.45 4.83
CA THR A 113 2.73 6.52 3.83
C THR A 113 1.82 7.66 4.24
N ARG A 114 2.17 8.87 3.82
CA ARG A 114 1.30 10.04 3.85
C ARG A 114 1.00 10.47 2.44
N ILE A 115 -0.26 10.81 2.19
CA ILE A 115 -0.76 11.31 0.92
C ILE A 115 -1.62 12.54 1.14
N GLU A 116 -1.84 13.31 0.09
CA GLU A 116 -2.63 14.54 0.10
C GLU A 116 -3.85 14.42 -0.84
N PRO A 117 -4.94 13.74 -0.42
CA PRO A 117 -6.09 13.49 -1.28
C PRO A 117 -6.76 14.75 -1.81
N GLN A 118 -6.70 15.87 -1.06
CA GLN A 118 -7.26 17.16 -1.45
C GLN A 118 -6.49 17.80 -2.62
N ASN A 119 -5.23 17.43 -2.83
CA ASN A 119 -4.36 17.89 -3.90
C ASN A 119 -4.28 16.90 -5.07
N ASN A 120 -4.86 15.71 -4.93
CA ASN A 120 -4.89 14.69 -5.97
C ASN A 120 -5.89 15.05 -7.08
N THR A 121 -5.38 15.53 -8.21
CA THR A 121 -6.16 15.88 -9.41
C THR A 121 -6.16 14.79 -10.47
N ALA A 122 -5.38 13.72 -10.27
CA ALA A 122 -5.35 12.58 -11.19
C ALA A 122 -6.66 11.76 -11.12
N LEU A 123 -7.39 11.85 -10.00
CA LEU A 123 -8.60 11.08 -9.72
C LEU A 123 -8.33 9.56 -9.71
N GLU A 124 -7.13 9.19 -9.31
CA GLU A 124 -6.65 7.82 -9.12
C GLU A 124 -6.14 7.65 -7.71
N GLY A 125 -6.28 6.44 -7.14
CA GLY A 125 -5.99 6.20 -5.72
C GLY A 125 -7.03 6.87 -4.82
N LEU A 126 -6.61 7.44 -3.71
CA LEU A 126 -7.46 8.21 -2.80
C LEU A 126 -7.43 9.69 -3.17
N TYR A 127 -8.59 10.29 -3.39
CA TYR A 127 -8.75 11.71 -3.69
C TYR A 127 -9.96 12.31 -2.97
N LYS A 128 -10.01 13.63 -2.90
CA LYS A 128 -11.13 14.36 -2.29
C LYS A 128 -11.98 15.02 -3.38
N SER A 129 -13.23 14.62 -3.50
CA SER A 129 -14.21 15.24 -4.36
C SER A 129 -15.13 16.11 -3.53
N LYS A 130 -14.96 17.45 -3.62
CA LYS A 130 -15.66 18.43 -2.78
C LYS A 130 -15.46 18.14 -1.28
N LYS A 131 -16.48 17.53 -0.63
CA LYS A 131 -16.46 17.21 0.80
C LYS A 131 -16.34 15.69 1.08
N MET A 132 -16.12 14.89 0.07
CA MET A 132 -16.13 13.43 0.17
C MET A 132 -14.78 12.87 -0.26
N PHE A 133 -14.23 11.94 0.52
CA PHE A 133 -13.11 11.11 0.09
C PHE A 133 -13.62 9.97 -0.79
N CYS A 134 -12.91 9.71 -1.87
CA CYS A 134 -13.22 8.66 -2.83
C CYS A 134 -11.95 7.91 -3.20
N THR A 135 -12.10 6.63 -3.54
CA THR A 135 -11.02 5.85 -4.14
C THR A 135 -11.39 5.40 -5.55
N GLN A 136 -10.41 5.42 -6.44
CA GLN A 136 -10.46 4.82 -7.76
C GLN A 136 -9.12 4.12 -8.02
N CYS A 137 -9.13 2.81 -8.11
CA CYS A 137 -7.91 2.02 -8.18
C CYS A 137 -7.73 1.26 -9.51
N GLU A 138 -8.75 1.20 -10.35
CA GLU A 138 -8.66 0.61 -11.68
C GLU A 138 -8.09 1.62 -12.71
N ALA A 139 -7.07 1.21 -13.50
CA ALA A 139 -6.43 -0.12 -13.49
C ALA A 139 -5.20 -0.17 -12.54
N GLU A 140 -4.50 0.92 -12.28
CA GLU A 140 -3.21 1.00 -11.58
C GLU A 140 -3.18 2.12 -10.54
N GLY A 141 -4.31 2.45 -9.93
CA GLY A 141 -4.45 3.56 -8.98
C GLY A 141 -4.09 3.19 -7.53
N PHE A 142 -4.00 1.91 -7.17
CA PHE A 142 -3.71 1.49 -5.79
C PHE A 142 -2.30 1.93 -5.35
N ARG A 143 -1.35 2.04 -6.27
CA ARG A 143 0.01 2.56 -6.05
C ARG A 143 0.07 4.02 -5.59
N ARG A 144 -1.03 4.76 -5.68
CA ARG A 144 -1.17 6.12 -5.14
C ARG A 144 -1.70 6.17 -3.70
N ILE A 145 -1.92 5.01 -3.09
CA ILE A 145 -2.39 4.86 -1.70
C ILE A 145 -1.25 4.40 -0.80
N THR A 146 -0.57 3.33 -1.21
CA THR A 146 0.57 2.75 -0.49
C THR A 146 1.48 2.02 -1.48
N TYR A 147 2.71 1.71 -1.07
CA TYR A 147 3.58 0.84 -1.86
C TYR A 147 3.00 -0.57 -1.94
N TYR A 148 2.84 -1.09 -3.15
CA TYR A 148 2.14 -2.35 -3.40
C TYR A 148 2.65 -3.06 -4.66
N LEU A 149 2.39 -4.38 -4.79
CA LEU A 149 2.48 -5.09 -6.07
C LEU A 149 1.19 -4.79 -6.88
N ASP A 150 1.10 -3.58 -7.43
CA ASP A 150 -0.10 -3.09 -8.11
C ASP A 150 -0.19 -3.65 -9.54
N ARG A 151 -0.58 -4.93 -9.60
CA ARG A 151 -0.69 -5.76 -10.81
C ARG A 151 -1.98 -6.58 -10.76
N PRO A 152 -2.65 -6.80 -11.91
CA PRO A 152 -3.91 -7.56 -11.95
C PRO A 152 -3.76 -9.06 -11.64
N ASP A 153 -2.54 -9.59 -11.69
CA ASP A 153 -2.21 -10.98 -11.39
C ASP A 153 -1.80 -11.20 -9.92
N VAL A 154 -1.83 -10.16 -9.08
CA VAL A 154 -1.60 -10.25 -7.63
C VAL A 154 -2.91 -10.09 -6.90
N MET A 155 -3.43 -11.20 -6.38
CA MET A 155 -4.68 -11.25 -5.59
C MET A 155 -4.34 -11.30 -4.11
N SER A 156 -5.09 -10.57 -3.28
CA SER A 156 -4.93 -10.54 -1.83
C SER A 156 -6.28 -10.50 -1.13
N SER A 157 -6.36 -11.03 0.09
CA SER A 157 -7.49 -10.76 0.97
C SER A 157 -7.27 -9.47 1.73
N PHE A 158 -8.34 -8.63 1.84
CA PHE A 158 -8.23 -7.30 2.45
C PHE A 158 -9.00 -7.19 3.75
N VAL A 159 -8.39 -6.51 4.73
CA VAL A 159 -9.06 -5.89 5.86
C VAL A 159 -8.81 -4.39 5.79
N THR A 160 -9.86 -3.58 5.82
CA THR A 160 -9.74 -2.13 5.70
C THR A 160 -10.35 -1.45 6.93
N THR A 161 -9.57 -0.61 7.59
CA THR A 161 -10.00 0.27 8.66
C THR A 161 -9.93 1.71 8.17
N ILE A 162 -10.99 2.47 8.37
CA ILE A 162 -11.05 3.89 7.99
C ILE A 162 -11.40 4.69 9.26
N SER A 163 -10.62 5.70 9.58
CA SER A 163 -10.95 6.64 10.65
C SER A 163 -11.05 8.07 10.14
N ALA A 164 -12.02 8.83 10.65
CA ALA A 164 -12.26 10.21 10.26
C ALA A 164 -12.97 11.01 11.35
N GLU A 165 -13.03 12.34 11.18
CA GLU A 165 -13.84 13.23 12.00
C GLU A 165 -15.34 12.89 11.83
N LYS A 166 -16.00 12.51 12.93
CA LYS A 166 -17.38 12.02 12.94
C LYS A 166 -18.40 13.04 12.44
N ALA A 167 -18.21 14.31 12.79
CA ALA A 167 -19.14 15.37 12.39
C ALA A 167 -19.11 15.65 10.88
N ARG A 168 -17.95 15.54 10.26
CA ARG A 168 -17.77 15.80 8.81
C ARG A 168 -18.02 14.58 7.96
N TYR A 169 -17.65 13.41 8.47
CA TYR A 169 -17.70 12.12 7.76
C TYR A 169 -18.50 11.10 8.56
N PRO A 170 -19.82 11.29 8.73
CA PRO A 170 -20.66 10.43 9.57
C PRO A 170 -20.83 9.03 9.00
N VAL A 171 -20.47 8.80 7.75
CA VAL A 171 -20.55 7.50 7.06
C VAL A 171 -19.20 7.16 6.49
N LEU A 172 -18.65 6.00 6.89
CA LEU A 172 -17.42 5.41 6.36
C LEU A 172 -17.78 4.12 5.64
N LEU A 173 -17.32 3.98 4.40
CA LEU A 173 -17.62 2.82 3.55
C LEU A 173 -16.34 2.31 2.91
N SER A 174 -16.25 0.99 2.79
CA SER A 174 -15.22 0.29 2.04
C SER A 174 -15.85 -0.89 1.29
N ASN A 175 -15.07 -1.56 0.46
CA ASN A 175 -15.47 -2.82 -0.15
C ASN A 175 -15.57 -3.91 0.94
N GLY A 176 -16.45 -4.90 0.71
CA GLY A 176 -16.66 -6.00 1.65
C GLY A 176 -17.69 -5.71 2.73
N ASN A 177 -17.76 -6.59 3.71
CA ASN A 177 -18.73 -6.51 4.80
C ASN A 177 -18.12 -5.77 6.00
N LYS A 178 -18.91 -4.90 6.63
CA LYS A 178 -18.51 -4.27 7.88
C LYS A 178 -18.36 -5.32 8.99
N ILE A 179 -17.20 -5.33 9.61
CA ILE A 179 -16.85 -6.25 10.71
C ILE A 179 -17.13 -5.60 12.05
N SER A 180 -16.74 -4.33 12.21
CA SER A 180 -16.86 -3.58 13.45
C SER A 180 -16.84 -2.08 13.17
N GLU A 181 -17.17 -1.31 14.21
CA GLU A 181 -17.08 0.15 14.22
C GLU A 181 -16.87 0.63 15.66
N GLY A 182 -16.34 1.83 15.84
CA GLY A 182 -16.09 2.37 17.16
C GLY A 182 -15.61 3.82 17.13
N GLU A 183 -15.30 4.35 18.30
CA GLU A 183 -14.68 5.66 18.47
C GLU A 183 -13.17 5.51 18.57
N VAL A 184 -12.43 6.45 17.99
CA VAL A 184 -10.97 6.47 18.08
C VAL A 184 -10.57 6.85 19.49
N ALA A 185 -9.77 6.02 20.14
CA ALA A 185 -9.31 6.27 21.51
C ALA A 185 -8.53 7.60 21.61
N GLY A 186 -8.82 8.38 22.65
CA GLY A 186 -8.18 9.68 22.88
C GLY A 186 -8.69 10.82 22.01
N SER A 187 -9.71 10.60 21.17
CA SER A 187 -10.31 11.65 20.35
C SER A 187 -11.52 12.33 21.01
N GLU A 188 -11.83 11.96 22.26
CA GLU A 188 -13.00 12.48 23.01
C GLU A 188 -14.33 12.35 22.23
N GLY A 189 -14.43 11.34 21.35
CA GLY A 189 -15.60 11.08 20.51
C GLY A 189 -15.68 11.92 19.23
N GLU A 190 -14.66 12.74 18.93
CA GLU A 190 -14.63 13.55 17.70
C GLU A 190 -14.32 12.72 16.45
N ARG A 191 -13.63 11.59 16.59
CA ARG A 191 -13.27 10.68 15.51
C ARG A 191 -13.87 9.29 15.71
N HIS A 192 -14.23 8.64 14.59
CA HIS A 192 -14.71 7.26 14.56
C HIS A 192 -14.04 6.45 13.45
N TRP A 193 -14.16 5.12 13.54
CA TRP A 193 -13.68 4.14 12.56
C TRP A 193 -14.74 3.07 12.29
#